data_a2bcd50c62e1d7d81b8aa9fa10da4124
#
_entry.id   a2bcd50c62e1d7d81b8aa9fa10da4124
#
_cell.length_a   1.000
_cell.length_b   1.000
_cell.length_c   1.000
_cell.angle_alpha   90.00
_cell.angle_beta   90.00
_cell.angle_gamma   90.00
#
_symmetry.space_group_name_H-M   'P 1'
#
loop_
_entity.id
_entity.type
_entity.pdbx_description
1 polymer ?
#
loop_
_entity_poly.entity_id
_entity_poly.type
_entity_poly.pdbx_seq_one_letter_code
_entity_poly.pdbx_strand_id
1 'polypeptide(L)'
;NIDKHFGITHALDNVSFTFNKGEIHALIGENGSGKSTLTSCLTGIYQKDSGKFILEGKEITATNQVEANHQGVAIIVQEIGTLSGLTVAENIFLGRWMKKKGGSVDFKTMAAEARKYLEMLDVHVDPATKLKDLRIGEQQLVEIAKAISLNSEIIIMDEPTSAISEKEAEKLFTIIRKLRSEGKGIIYITHRMEEIFQIADRLTVMRDGTYIGTVKASETSKDEIIKMMVGRDMSEQYPKDPTEKGEIALKVENLTYTPPEGSFRRSL
;
A
#
# COMPACT_ATOMS: atom_id res chain seq x y z
N ASN A 1 16.16 -14.81 -4.40
CA ASN A 1 15.96 -16.02 -3.57
C ASN A 1 15.82 -15.57 -2.12
N ILE A 2 14.67 -15.01 -1.76
CA ILE A 2 14.39 -14.52 -0.39
C ILE A 2 13.65 -15.61 0.36
N ASP A 3 14.17 -15.95 1.54
CA ASP A 3 13.55 -16.86 2.49
C ASP A 3 13.23 -16.15 3.80
N LYS A 4 12.08 -16.49 4.41
CA LYS A 4 11.68 -16.00 5.72
C LYS A 4 10.79 -16.99 6.45
N HIS A 5 11.22 -17.32 7.67
CA HIS A 5 10.45 -18.16 8.61
C HIS A 5 10.01 -17.35 9.83
N PHE A 6 8.84 -17.68 10.34
CA PHE A 6 8.34 -17.26 11.64
C PHE A 6 8.01 -18.54 12.45
N GLY A 7 8.95 -18.97 13.27
CA GLY A 7 8.85 -20.26 13.94
C GLY A 7 8.72 -21.41 12.94
N ILE A 8 7.58 -22.11 12.96
CA ILE A 8 7.30 -23.22 12.03
C ILE A 8 6.70 -22.77 10.68
N THR A 9 6.32 -21.51 10.57
CA THR A 9 5.68 -21.00 9.35
C THR A 9 6.74 -20.52 8.38
N HIS A 10 6.79 -21.10 7.18
CA HIS A 10 7.62 -20.66 6.07
C HIS A 10 6.85 -19.57 5.30
N ALA A 11 7.08 -18.32 5.64
CA ALA A 11 6.32 -17.18 5.10
C ALA A 11 6.79 -16.72 3.71
N LEU A 12 8.07 -16.95 3.39
CA LEU A 12 8.65 -16.73 2.05
C LEU A 12 9.58 -17.90 1.74
N ASP A 13 9.31 -18.60 0.64
CA ASP A 13 10.08 -19.74 0.16
C ASP A 13 10.72 -19.39 -1.18
N ASN A 14 12.01 -19.13 -1.17
CA ASN A 14 12.86 -18.88 -2.33
C ASN A 14 12.27 -17.85 -3.32
N VAL A 15 11.66 -16.79 -2.83
CA VAL A 15 10.99 -15.77 -3.65
C VAL A 15 12.02 -14.98 -4.44
N SER A 16 11.89 -14.97 -5.76
CA SER A 16 12.80 -14.26 -6.67
C SER A 16 12.05 -13.71 -7.88
N PHE A 17 12.10 -12.40 -8.07
CA PHE A 17 11.63 -11.72 -9.28
C PHE A 17 12.33 -10.37 -9.45
N THR A 18 12.12 -9.73 -10.60
CA THR A 18 12.70 -8.43 -10.93
C THR A 18 11.62 -7.46 -11.37
N PHE A 19 11.83 -6.19 -11.11
CA PHE A 19 11.05 -5.12 -11.69
C PHE A 19 11.99 -4.02 -12.24
N ASN A 20 11.47 -3.22 -13.16
CA ASN A 20 12.28 -2.27 -13.91
C ASN A 20 12.14 -0.86 -13.32
N LYS A 21 13.12 -0.03 -13.56
CA LYS A 21 13.05 1.41 -13.28
C LYS A 21 11.94 2.03 -14.14
N GLY A 22 11.15 2.94 -13.54
CA GLY A 22 10.02 3.55 -14.23
C GLY A 22 8.89 2.57 -14.57
N GLU A 23 8.69 1.56 -13.73
CA GLU A 23 7.63 0.56 -13.85
C GLU A 23 6.66 0.65 -12.66
N ILE A 24 5.37 0.52 -12.94
CA ILE A 24 4.37 0.25 -11.92
C ILE A 24 4.16 -1.26 -11.90
N HIS A 25 4.68 -1.90 -10.86
CA HIS A 25 4.65 -3.33 -10.69
C HIS A 25 3.65 -3.73 -9.61
N ALA A 26 2.56 -4.39 -10.00
CA ALA A 26 1.60 -4.89 -9.02
C ALA A 26 2.10 -6.18 -8.37
N LEU A 27 1.99 -6.29 -7.06
CA LEU A 27 2.26 -7.51 -6.30
C LEU A 27 0.94 -8.04 -5.75
N ILE A 28 0.51 -9.20 -6.22
CA ILE A 28 -0.80 -9.76 -5.95
C ILE A 28 -0.74 -11.17 -5.41
N GLY A 29 -1.80 -11.60 -4.75
CA GLY A 29 -1.95 -12.92 -4.13
C GLY A 29 -3.01 -12.88 -3.05
N GLU A 30 -3.45 -14.04 -2.58
CA GLU A 30 -4.41 -14.14 -1.48
C GLU A 30 -3.83 -13.60 -0.15
N ASN A 31 -4.67 -13.40 0.84
CA ASN A 31 -4.21 -13.06 2.19
C ASN A 31 -3.31 -14.19 2.72
N GLY A 32 -2.18 -13.82 3.32
CA GLY A 32 -1.18 -14.80 3.75
C GLY A 32 -0.22 -15.30 2.66
N SER A 33 -0.32 -14.84 1.41
CA SER A 33 0.59 -15.25 0.33
C SER A 33 2.03 -14.74 0.45
N GLY A 34 2.37 -13.95 1.48
CA GLY A 34 3.74 -13.47 1.74
C GLY A 34 4.03 -12.04 1.24
N LYS A 35 3.10 -11.34 0.58
CA LYS A 35 3.33 -9.97 0.04
C LYS A 35 3.87 -8.99 1.06
N SER A 36 3.15 -8.80 2.17
CA SER A 36 3.54 -7.87 3.23
C SER A 36 4.82 -8.34 3.97
N THR A 37 5.05 -9.66 4.06
CA THR A 37 6.32 -10.19 4.58
C THR A 37 7.48 -9.82 3.68
N LEU A 38 7.33 -9.95 2.35
CA LEU A 38 8.36 -9.60 1.38
C LEU A 38 8.71 -8.11 1.43
N THR A 39 7.69 -7.24 1.45
CA THR A 39 7.90 -5.78 1.54
C THR A 39 8.48 -5.36 2.89
N SER A 40 8.08 -6.01 3.98
CA SER A 40 8.67 -5.80 5.31
C SER A 40 10.13 -6.25 5.39
N CYS A 41 10.50 -7.32 4.69
CA CYS A 41 11.91 -7.73 4.57
C CYS A 41 12.72 -6.71 3.72
N LEU A 42 12.15 -6.21 2.63
CA LEU A 42 12.81 -5.21 1.76
C LEU A 42 13.05 -3.88 2.50
N THR A 43 12.12 -3.50 3.37
CA THR A 43 12.19 -2.25 4.15
C THR A 43 12.89 -2.40 5.51
N GLY A 44 13.40 -3.59 5.83
CA GLY A 44 14.14 -3.84 7.07
C GLY A 44 13.28 -3.93 8.33
N ILE A 45 11.94 -3.94 8.20
CA ILE A 45 11.02 -4.19 9.33
C ILE A 45 11.21 -5.61 9.84
N TYR A 46 11.34 -6.57 8.91
CA TYR A 46 11.74 -7.94 9.24
C TYR A 46 13.10 -8.24 8.62
N GLN A 47 13.95 -8.96 9.35
CA GLN A 47 15.17 -9.49 8.78
C GLN A 47 14.84 -10.74 7.96
N LYS A 48 15.32 -10.79 6.72
CA LYS A 48 15.28 -12.00 5.89
C LYS A 48 16.19 -13.08 6.48
N ASP A 49 15.87 -14.33 6.31
CA ASP A 49 16.72 -15.44 6.77
C ASP A 49 17.83 -15.74 5.74
N SER A 50 17.50 -15.63 4.45
CA SER A 50 18.48 -15.74 3.36
C SER A 50 18.09 -14.88 2.14
N GLY A 51 18.97 -14.87 1.12
CA GLY A 51 18.76 -14.13 -0.12
C GLY A 51 19.21 -12.68 -0.07
N LYS A 52 19.01 -11.95 -1.18
CA LYS A 52 19.45 -10.57 -1.36
C LYS A 52 18.42 -9.73 -2.09
N PHE A 53 18.27 -8.48 -1.63
CA PHE A 53 17.62 -7.43 -2.41
C PHE A 53 18.69 -6.58 -3.09
N ILE A 54 18.53 -6.31 -4.38
CA ILE A 54 19.49 -5.53 -5.16
C ILE A 54 18.77 -4.37 -5.83
N LEU A 55 19.20 -3.15 -5.57
CA LEU A 55 18.72 -1.93 -6.21
C LEU A 55 19.87 -1.28 -6.97
N GLU A 56 19.72 -1.12 -8.28
CA GLU A 56 20.74 -0.51 -9.16
C GLU A 56 22.15 -1.12 -8.97
N GLY A 57 22.23 -2.45 -8.82
CA GLY A 57 23.48 -3.20 -8.63
C GLY A 57 24.04 -3.18 -7.21
N LYS A 58 23.39 -2.47 -6.26
CA LYS A 58 23.80 -2.42 -4.85
C LYS A 58 22.86 -3.27 -4.00
N GLU A 59 23.43 -4.02 -3.06
CA GLU A 59 22.63 -4.79 -2.11
C GLU A 59 22.00 -3.85 -1.08
N ILE A 60 20.69 -4.02 -0.87
CA ILE A 60 19.93 -3.36 0.21
C ILE A 60 20.13 -4.19 1.48
N THR A 61 20.73 -3.58 2.49
CA THR A 61 21.07 -4.20 3.78
C THR A 61 20.35 -3.53 4.95
N ALA A 62 19.29 -2.80 4.68
CA ALA A 62 18.54 -2.06 5.68
C ALA A 62 18.04 -2.98 6.80
N THR A 63 18.20 -2.54 8.04
CA THR A 63 17.76 -3.21 9.25
C THR A 63 16.55 -2.52 9.89
N ASN A 64 16.15 -1.39 9.32
CA ASN A 64 14.99 -0.61 9.71
C ASN A 64 14.55 0.30 8.54
N GLN A 65 13.35 0.86 8.66
CA GLN A 65 12.74 1.71 7.63
C GLN A 65 13.55 2.98 7.32
N VAL A 66 14.24 3.56 8.30
CA VAL A 66 15.06 4.76 8.07
C VAL A 66 16.25 4.45 7.18
N GLU A 67 16.91 3.32 7.42
CA GLU A 67 17.99 2.85 6.56
C GLU A 67 17.51 2.48 5.16
N ALA A 68 16.34 1.85 5.04
CA ALA A 68 15.72 1.55 3.74
C ALA A 68 15.46 2.83 2.94
N ASN A 69 14.93 3.87 3.59
CA ASN A 69 14.73 5.18 2.96
C ASN A 69 16.05 5.79 2.46
N HIS A 70 17.12 5.70 3.25
CA HIS A 70 18.44 6.17 2.83
C HIS A 70 19.05 5.35 1.68
N GLN A 71 18.64 4.08 1.56
CA GLN A 71 19.03 3.19 0.46
C GLN A 71 18.08 3.28 -0.74
N GLY A 72 17.12 4.20 -0.72
CA GLY A 72 16.26 4.52 -1.86
C GLY A 72 14.94 3.74 -1.90
N VAL A 73 14.48 3.14 -0.79
CA VAL A 73 13.21 2.40 -0.71
C VAL A 73 12.30 3.06 0.31
N ALA A 74 11.16 3.58 -0.13
CA ALA A 74 10.09 4.08 0.74
C ALA A 74 8.90 3.12 0.75
N ILE A 75 8.15 3.10 1.85
CA ILE A 75 6.92 2.32 1.98
C ILE A 75 5.79 3.16 2.56
N ILE A 76 4.61 3.03 1.97
CA ILE A 76 3.33 3.44 2.53
C ILE A 76 2.67 2.16 3.01
N VAL A 77 2.51 2.02 4.33
CA VAL A 77 1.89 0.84 4.94
C VAL A 77 0.38 1.00 5.04
N GLN A 78 -0.34 -0.12 5.11
CA GLN A 78 -1.79 -0.16 5.24
C GLN A 78 -2.28 0.48 6.55
N GLU A 79 -1.55 0.30 7.65
CA GLU A 79 -1.83 1.00 8.90
C GLU A 79 -1.16 2.37 8.88
N ILE A 80 -1.94 3.42 9.18
CA ILE A 80 -1.47 4.80 9.15
C ILE A 80 -0.35 4.99 10.18
N GLY A 81 0.90 5.01 9.72
CA GLY A 81 2.12 5.15 10.52
C GLY A 81 2.40 6.60 10.95
N THR A 82 1.35 7.39 11.19
CA THR A 82 1.43 8.80 11.55
C THR A 82 1.25 9.04 13.03
N LEU A 83 1.83 10.13 13.52
CA LEU A 83 1.67 10.58 14.90
C LEU A 83 0.51 11.59 14.98
N SER A 84 -0.63 11.16 15.52
CA SER A 84 -1.88 11.91 15.57
C SER A 84 -1.78 13.26 16.31
N GLY A 85 -0.86 13.38 17.27
CA GLY A 85 -0.62 14.59 18.05
C GLY A 85 0.24 15.64 17.35
N LEU A 86 0.97 15.26 16.29
CA LEU A 86 1.82 16.15 15.49
C LEU A 86 1.00 16.80 14.35
N THR A 87 1.53 17.90 13.83
CA THR A 87 0.97 18.57 12.66
C THR A 87 1.23 17.78 11.38
N VAL A 88 0.51 18.10 10.31
CA VAL A 88 0.71 17.57 8.97
C VAL A 88 2.17 17.73 8.52
N ALA A 89 2.74 18.94 8.66
CA ALA A 89 4.12 19.21 8.27
C ALA A 89 5.13 18.38 9.08
N GLU A 90 4.90 18.23 10.40
CA GLU A 90 5.76 17.41 11.27
C GLU A 90 5.69 15.93 10.89
N ASN A 91 4.52 15.42 10.48
CA ASN A 91 4.35 14.05 10.00
C ASN A 91 5.05 13.82 8.67
N ILE A 92 4.88 14.71 7.67
CA ILE A 92 5.54 14.60 6.36
C ILE A 92 7.07 14.52 6.52
N PHE A 93 7.63 15.33 7.42
CA PHE A 93 9.08 15.37 7.67
C PHE A 93 9.51 14.61 8.93
N LEU A 94 8.71 13.65 9.39
CA LEU A 94 9.04 12.86 10.58
C LEU A 94 10.43 12.24 10.47
N GLY A 95 11.26 12.46 11.52
CA GLY A 95 12.67 12.03 11.53
C GLY A 95 13.64 12.91 10.71
N ARG A 96 13.13 13.90 9.95
CA ARG A 96 13.91 14.78 9.06
C ARG A 96 13.56 16.25 9.25
N TRP A 97 13.18 16.67 10.45
CA TRP A 97 12.74 18.05 10.71
C TRP A 97 13.84 19.05 10.35
N MET A 98 13.44 20.06 9.62
CA MET A 98 14.31 21.16 9.19
C MET A 98 14.74 22.01 10.38
N LYS A 99 16.00 22.41 10.41
CA LYS A 99 16.58 23.18 11.50
C LYS A 99 17.04 24.55 11.02
N LYS A 100 16.85 25.56 11.85
CA LYS A 100 17.47 26.89 11.69
C LYS A 100 18.96 26.81 11.99
N LYS A 101 19.71 27.85 11.60
CA LYS A 101 21.16 27.97 11.89
C LYS A 101 21.49 27.80 13.38
N GLY A 102 20.57 28.12 14.31
CA GLY A 102 20.72 27.96 15.75
C GLY A 102 20.29 26.59 16.29
N GLY A 103 19.98 25.57 15.43
CA GLY A 103 19.64 24.22 15.85
C GLY A 103 18.17 23.99 16.22
N SER A 104 17.36 25.03 16.42
CA SER A 104 15.93 24.91 16.67
C SER A 104 15.17 24.52 15.40
N VAL A 105 14.02 23.84 15.55
CA VAL A 105 13.17 23.42 14.42
C VAL A 105 12.63 24.64 13.67
N ASP A 106 12.69 24.60 12.34
CA ASP A 106 12.12 25.61 11.46
C ASP A 106 10.74 25.21 10.95
N PHE A 107 9.74 25.36 11.80
CA PHE A 107 8.34 25.03 11.46
C PHE A 107 7.82 25.80 10.25
N LYS A 108 8.29 27.05 10.03
CA LYS A 108 7.84 27.88 8.91
C LYS A 108 8.30 27.29 7.57
N THR A 109 9.59 26.93 7.47
CA THR A 109 10.13 26.29 6.27
C THR A 109 9.51 24.91 6.07
N MET A 110 9.33 24.11 7.14
CA MET A 110 8.67 22.81 7.06
C MET A 110 7.25 22.92 6.52
N ALA A 111 6.46 23.88 7.01
CA ALA A 111 5.09 24.08 6.55
C ALA A 111 5.04 24.51 5.06
N ALA A 112 5.98 25.37 4.63
CA ALA A 112 6.07 25.81 3.24
C ALA A 112 6.46 24.64 2.30
N GLU A 113 7.39 23.80 2.70
CA GLU A 113 7.78 22.62 1.94
C GLU A 113 6.67 21.54 1.93
N ALA A 114 6.02 21.29 3.08
CA ALA A 114 4.89 20.36 3.17
C ALA A 114 3.75 20.75 2.20
N ARG A 115 3.48 22.04 2.06
CA ARG A 115 2.44 22.55 1.16
C ARG A 115 2.66 22.12 -0.27
N LYS A 116 3.90 22.06 -0.75
CA LYS A 116 4.21 21.60 -2.12
C LYS A 116 3.75 20.17 -2.38
N TYR A 117 3.96 19.27 -1.42
CA TYR A 117 3.53 17.86 -1.53
C TYR A 117 2.02 17.72 -1.40
N LEU A 118 1.38 18.52 -0.54
CA LEU A 118 -0.07 18.55 -0.39
C LEU A 118 -0.75 19.09 -1.66
N GLU A 119 -0.22 20.17 -2.25
CA GLU A 119 -0.70 20.72 -3.53
C GLU A 119 -0.54 19.72 -4.68
N MET A 120 0.56 18.98 -4.72
CA MET A 120 0.76 17.90 -5.70
C MET A 120 -0.35 16.83 -5.63
N LEU A 121 -0.84 16.55 -4.43
CA LEU A 121 -1.92 15.59 -4.16
C LEU A 121 -3.32 16.25 -4.20
N ASP A 122 -3.41 17.57 -4.49
CA ASP A 122 -4.64 18.37 -4.41
C ASP A 122 -5.32 18.27 -3.03
N VAL A 123 -4.50 18.24 -1.98
CA VAL A 123 -4.93 18.20 -0.57
C VAL A 123 -4.94 19.62 -0.01
N HIS A 124 -6.13 20.13 0.28
CA HIS A 124 -6.33 21.49 0.77
C HIS A 124 -6.40 21.53 2.30
N VAL A 125 -5.31 21.15 2.95
CA VAL A 125 -5.17 21.13 4.40
C VAL A 125 -4.07 22.10 4.82
N ASP A 126 -4.27 22.83 5.91
CA ASP A 126 -3.19 23.65 6.47
C ASP A 126 -2.10 22.72 7.06
N PRO A 127 -0.83 22.84 6.62
CA PRO A 127 0.27 22.08 7.19
C PRO A 127 0.44 22.18 8.70
N ALA A 128 -0.12 23.23 9.35
CA ALA A 128 -0.10 23.39 10.80
C ALA A 128 -1.24 22.65 11.53
N THR A 129 -2.22 22.09 10.80
CA THR A 129 -3.30 21.29 11.38
C THR A 129 -2.74 20.02 12.00
N LYS A 130 -3.24 19.64 13.19
CA LYS A 130 -2.89 18.34 13.79
C LYS A 130 -3.53 17.20 13.02
N LEU A 131 -2.80 16.12 12.87
CA LEU A 131 -3.26 15.00 12.05
C LEU A 131 -4.55 14.37 12.58
N LYS A 132 -4.73 14.31 13.90
CA LYS A 132 -5.97 13.80 14.53
C LYS A 132 -7.24 14.56 14.15
N ASP A 133 -7.10 15.81 13.68
CA ASP A 133 -8.22 16.68 13.33
C ASP A 133 -8.63 16.50 11.85
N LEU A 134 -7.91 15.65 11.11
CA LEU A 134 -8.17 15.30 9.72
C LEU A 134 -9.07 14.07 9.60
N ARG A 135 -9.79 13.98 8.48
CA ARG A 135 -10.51 12.75 8.08
C ARG A 135 -9.51 11.65 7.72
N ILE A 136 -9.93 10.40 7.86
CA ILE A 136 -9.06 9.23 7.59
C ILE A 136 -8.46 9.28 6.18
N GLY A 137 -9.26 9.64 5.16
CA GLY A 137 -8.75 9.78 3.78
C GLY A 137 -7.69 10.88 3.65
N GLU A 138 -7.85 12.02 4.33
CA GLU A 138 -6.84 13.09 4.35
C GLU A 138 -5.55 12.65 5.06
N GLN A 139 -5.66 11.87 6.15
CA GLN A 139 -4.51 11.27 6.83
C GLN A 139 -3.74 10.32 5.91
N GLN A 140 -4.45 9.52 5.10
CA GLN A 140 -3.84 8.63 4.10
C GLN A 140 -3.08 9.44 3.04
N LEU A 141 -3.66 10.55 2.56
CA LEU A 141 -2.98 11.42 1.60
C LEU A 141 -1.74 12.11 2.20
N VAL A 142 -1.73 12.40 3.51
CA VAL A 142 -0.53 12.88 4.23
C VAL A 142 0.58 11.82 4.28
N GLU A 143 0.24 10.55 4.50
CA GLU A 143 1.21 9.43 4.42
C GLU A 143 1.81 9.31 3.01
N ILE A 144 0.98 9.46 1.99
CA ILE A 144 1.45 9.46 0.60
C ILE A 144 2.39 10.66 0.35
N ALA A 145 2.03 11.85 0.82
CA ALA A 145 2.88 13.05 0.75
C ALA A 145 4.24 12.83 1.43
N LYS A 146 4.24 12.19 2.61
CA LYS A 146 5.45 11.80 3.34
C LYS A 146 6.34 10.88 2.50
N ALA A 147 5.79 9.81 1.92
CA ALA A 147 6.55 8.87 1.10
C ALA A 147 7.13 9.54 -0.16
N ILE A 148 6.35 10.38 -0.85
CA ILE A 148 6.84 11.15 -2.01
C ILE A 148 7.95 12.11 -1.59
N SER A 149 7.86 12.74 -0.42
CA SER A 149 8.87 13.68 0.09
C SER A 149 10.23 13.03 0.40
N LEU A 150 10.30 11.71 0.49
CA LEU A 150 11.55 10.96 0.64
C LEU A 150 12.37 10.91 -0.65
N ASN A 151 11.74 11.17 -1.80
CA ASN A 151 12.36 11.10 -3.14
C ASN A 151 13.08 9.78 -3.42
N SER A 152 12.57 8.67 -2.88
CA SER A 152 13.14 7.34 -3.04
C SER A 152 13.09 6.86 -4.49
N GLU A 153 13.96 5.91 -4.86
CA GLU A 153 13.96 5.29 -6.19
C GLU A 153 12.81 4.28 -6.35
N ILE A 154 12.44 3.63 -5.23
CA ILE A 154 11.34 2.69 -5.14
C ILE A 154 10.35 3.19 -4.09
N ILE A 155 9.06 3.18 -4.45
CA ILE A 155 7.97 3.48 -3.53
C ILE A 155 7.04 2.27 -3.48
N ILE A 156 6.94 1.65 -2.32
CA ILE A 156 6.01 0.56 -2.05
C ILE A 156 4.72 1.19 -1.53
N MET A 157 3.60 0.82 -2.13
CA MET A 157 2.26 1.28 -1.75
C MET A 157 1.40 0.07 -1.40
N ASP A 158 1.17 -0.16 -0.10
CA ASP A 158 0.36 -1.27 0.39
C ASP A 158 -1.06 -0.78 0.67
N GLU A 159 -1.99 -1.16 -0.21
CA GLU A 159 -3.41 -0.78 -0.21
C GLU A 159 -3.66 0.75 -0.05
N PRO A 160 -3.02 1.61 -0.86
CA PRO A 160 -3.05 3.05 -0.63
C PRO A 160 -4.43 3.69 -0.84
N THR A 161 -5.37 2.96 -1.45
CA THR A 161 -6.74 3.42 -1.76
C THR A 161 -7.78 2.96 -0.75
N SER A 162 -7.40 2.18 0.28
CA SER A 162 -8.34 1.56 1.22
C SER A 162 -9.22 2.55 1.99
N ALA A 163 -8.72 3.76 2.26
CA ALA A 163 -9.39 4.77 3.07
C ALA A 163 -9.78 6.05 2.31
N ILE A 164 -9.54 6.11 1.01
CA ILE A 164 -9.82 7.28 0.17
C ILE A 164 -10.99 7.03 -0.79
N SER A 165 -11.64 8.11 -1.25
CA SER A 165 -12.71 8.05 -2.23
C SER A 165 -12.20 7.70 -3.64
N GLU A 166 -13.08 7.24 -4.54
CA GLU A 166 -12.74 6.97 -5.94
C GLU A 166 -12.10 8.19 -6.64
N LYS A 167 -12.63 9.39 -6.37
CA LYS A 167 -12.08 10.63 -6.93
C LYS A 167 -10.64 10.91 -6.45
N GLU A 168 -10.35 10.61 -5.21
CA GLU A 168 -8.99 10.74 -4.64
C GLU A 168 -8.06 9.65 -5.18
N ALA A 169 -8.57 8.43 -5.37
CA ALA A 169 -7.84 7.33 -5.98
C ALA A 169 -7.41 7.66 -7.43
N GLU A 170 -8.29 8.25 -8.25
CA GLU A 170 -7.96 8.70 -9.60
C GLU A 170 -6.83 9.75 -9.62
N LYS A 171 -6.85 10.69 -8.67
CA LYS A 171 -5.77 11.66 -8.50
C LYS A 171 -4.47 10.97 -8.11
N LEU A 172 -4.53 10.03 -7.17
CA LEU A 172 -3.37 9.21 -6.78
C LEU A 172 -2.79 8.48 -8.00
N PHE A 173 -3.62 7.86 -8.83
CA PHE A 173 -3.16 7.18 -10.04
C PHE A 173 -2.48 8.12 -11.03
N THR A 174 -2.96 9.35 -11.15
CA THR A 174 -2.30 10.38 -11.96
C THR A 174 -0.90 10.70 -11.44
N ILE A 175 -0.74 10.78 -10.13
CA ILE A 175 0.56 11.03 -9.47
C ILE A 175 1.48 9.83 -9.61
N ILE A 176 0.97 8.62 -9.42
CA ILE A 176 1.72 7.37 -9.62
C ILE A 176 2.29 7.32 -11.06
N ARG A 177 1.46 7.61 -12.06
CA ARG A 177 1.92 7.68 -13.46
C ARG A 177 2.98 8.77 -13.69
N LYS A 178 2.87 9.92 -13.01
CA LYS A 178 3.89 10.97 -13.05
C LYS A 178 5.20 10.49 -12.44
N LEU A 179 5.19 9.93 -11.24
CA LEU A 179 6.37 9.37 -10.58
C LEU A 179 7.06 8.30 -11.44
N ARG A 180 6.25 7.41 -12.05
CA ARG A 180 6.75 6.45 -13.04
C ARG A 180 7.46 7.13 -14.19
N SER A 181 6.88 8.20 -14.78
CA SER A 181 7.48 8.93 -15.91
C SER A 181 8.77 9.66 -15.53
N GLU A 182 8.94 9.97 -14.23
CA GLU A 182 10.17 10.52 -13.64
C GLU A 182 11.23 9.43 -13.35
N GLY A 183 10.91 8.15 -13.68
CA GLY A 183 11.81 7.01 -13.55
C GLY A 183 11.74 6.31 -12.20
N LYS A 184 10.78 6.65 -11.32
CA LYS A 184 10.59 5.95 -10.05
C LYS A 184 9.95 4.58 -10.26
N GLY A 185 10.42 3.57 -9.53
CA GLY A 185 9.79 2.25 -9.48
C GLY A 185 8.67 2.25 -8.43
N ILE A 186 7.50 1.75 -8.80
CA ILE A 186 6.34 1.66 -7.90
C ILE A 186 5.98 0.20 -7.69
N ILE A 187 6.02 -0.29 -6.46
CA ILE A 187 5.44 -1.59 -6.10
C ILE A 187 4.06 -1.31 -5.53
N TYR A 188 3.03 -1.75 -6.25
CA TYR A 188 1.64 -1.48 -5.90
C TYR A 188 0.96 -2.76 -5.42
N ILE A 189 0.51 -2.76 -4.16
CA ILE A 189 -0.19 -3.90 -3.57
C ILE A 189 -1.65 -3.50 -3.38
N THR A 190 -2.56 -4.28 -3.94
CA THR A 190 -3.99 -4.12 -3.77
C THR A 190 -4.70 -5.45 -3.99
N HIS A 191 -5.88 -5.60 -3.40
CA HIS A 191 -6.80 -6.68 -3.68
C HIS A 191 -7.85 -6.28 -4.73
N ARG A 192 -7.86 -5.03 -5.20
CA ARG A 192 -8.79 -4.49 -6.19
C ARG A 192 -8.23 -4.71 -7.60
N MET A 193 -8.76 -5.71 -8.30
CA MET A 193 -8.29 -6.04 -9.65
C MET A 193 -8.45 -4.89 -10.64
N GLU A 194 -9.49 -4.08 -10.50
CA GLU A 194 -9.76 -2.93 -11.37
C GLU A 194 -8.61 -1.91 -11.31
N GLU A 195 -8.03 -1.68 -10.14
CA GLU A 195 -6.89 -0.78 -9.97
C GLU A 195 -5.64 -1.31 -10.67
N ILE A 196 -5.39 -2.63 -10.58
CA ILE A 196 -4.24 -3.27 -11.22
C ILE A 196 -4.26 -3.05 -12.73
N PHE A 197 -5.39 -3.35 -13.36
CA PHE A 197 -5.53 -3.17 -14.82
C PHE A 197 -5.51 -1.71 -15.26
N GLN A 198 -5.83 -0.79 -14.35
CA GLN A 198 -5.82 0.64 -14.64
C GLN A 198 -4.42 1.25 -14.65
N ILE A 199 -3.52 0.78 -13.77
CA ILE A 199 -2.23 1.46 -13.57
C ILE A 199 -0.99 0.59 -13.77
N ALA A 200 -1.06 -0.73 -13.58
CA ALA A 200 0.11 -1.58 -13.59
C ALA A 200 0.64 -1.87 -15.01
N ASP A 201 1.95 -1.86 -15.16
CA ASP A 201 2.63 -2.33 -16.37
C ASP A 201 2.77 -3.86 -16.36
N ARG A 202 3.21 -4.39 -15.22
CA ARG A 202 3.39 -5.82 -14.97
C ARG A 202 2.84 -6.17 -13.60
N LEU A 203 2.59 -7.43 -13.41
CA LEU A 203 2.15 -7.95 -12.11
C LEU A 203 2.85 -9.27 -11.80
N THR A 204 3.19 -9.45 -10.53
CA THR A 204 3.72 -10.71 -9.99
C THR A 204 2.68 -11.32 -9.06
N VAL A 205 2.41 -12.60 -9.29
CA VAL A 205 1.53 -13.38 -8.43
C VAL A 205 2.34 -14.15 -7.40
N MET A 206 1.96 -14.03 -6.15
CA MET A 206 2.47 -14.83 -5.03
C MET A 206 1.36 -15.72 -4.48
N ARG A 207 1.72 -16.94 -4.08
CA ARG A 207 0.84 -17.90 -3.43
C ARG A 207 1.62 -18.73 -2.41
N ASP A 208 1.07 -18.89 -1.21
CA ASP A 208 1.66 -19.73 -0.15
C ASP A 208 3.16 -19.45 0.10
N GLY A 209 3.55 -18.16 0.11
CA GLY A 209 4.93 -17.73 0.31
C GLY A 209 5.85 -17.92 -0.90
N THR A 210 5.33 -18.39 -2.04
CA THR A 210 6.12 -18.67 -3.25
C THR A 210 5.84 -17.70 -4.39
N TYR A 211 6.80 -17.54 -5.29
CA TYR A 211 6.64 -16.87 -6.58
C TYR A 211 5.96 -17.80 -7.57
N ILE A 212 4.83 -17.38 -8.15
CA ILE A 212 4.08 -18.16 -9.16
C ILE A 212 4.44 -17.72 -10.58
N GLY A 213 4.50 -16.41 -10.82
CA GLY A 213 4.82 -15.90 -12.15
C GLY A 213 4.68 -14.38 -12.23
N THR A 214 5.26 -13.81 -13.29
CA THR A 214 5.13 -12.39 -13.63
C THR A 214 4.60 -12.27 -15.05
N VAL A 215 3.55 -11.46 -15.23
CA VAL A 215 2.91 -11.22 -16.53
C VAL A 215 2.75 -9.72 -16.76
N LYS A 216 2.59 -9.31 -18.03
CA LYS A 216 2.22 -7.92 -18.34
C LYS A 216 0.71 -7.74 -18.14
N ALA A 217 0.32 -6.62 -17.54
CA ALA A 217 -1.09 -6.32 -17.31
C ALA A 217 -1.90 -6.21 -18.62
N SER A 218 -1.26 -5.78 -19.70
CA SER A 218 -1.88 -5.66 -21.03
C SER A 218 -2.04 -6.99 -21.79
N GLU A 219 -1.40 -8.06 -21.33
CA GLU A 219 -1.34 -9.36 -22.01
C GLU A 219 -2.03 -10.48 -21.20
N THR A 220 -2.71 -10.13 -20.12
CA THR A 220 -3.40 -11.09 -19.23
C THR A 220 -4.83 -10.64 -18.94
N SER A 221 -5.63 -11.56 -18.40
CA SER A 221 -7.02 -11.33 -18.00
C SER A 221 -7.22 -11.52 -16.50
N LYS A 222 -8.34 -11.02 -15.97
CA LYS A 222 -8.72 -11.20 -14.56
C LYS A 222 -8.80 -12.70 -14.21
N ASP A 223 -9.36 -13.51 -15.09
CA ASP A 223 -9.55 -14.96 -14.87
C ASP A 223 -8.20 -15.70 -14.81
N GLU A 224 -7.26 -15.34 -15.69
CA GLU A 224 -5.90 -15.89 -15.66
C GLU A 224 -5.17 -15.55 -14.36
N ILE A 225 -5.30 -14.29 -13.89
CA ILE A 225 -4.71 -13.87 -12.63
C ILE A 225 -5.31 -14.65 -11.47
N ILE A 226 -6.65 -14.79 -11.41
CA ILE A 226 -7.34 -15.56 -10.38
C ILE A 226 -6.87 -17.03 -10.41
N LYS A 227 -6.75 -17.63 -11.61
CA LYS A 227 -6.22 -18.97 -11.76
C LYS A 227 -4.80 -19.12 -11.21
N MET A 228 -3.92 -18.14 -11.45
CA MET A 228 -2.57 -18.14 -10.89
C MET A 228 -2.59 -18.01 -9.35
N MET A 229 -3.47 -17.17 -8.80
CA MET A 229 -3.59 -16.96 -7.35
C MET A 229 -4.11 -18.20 -6.63
N VAL A 230 -5.16 -18.84 -7.15
CA VAL A 230 -5.84 -19.97 -6.51
C VAL A 230 -5.20 -21.31 -6.88
N GLY A 231 -4.56 -21.41 -8.05
CA GLY A 231 -3.87 -22.61 -8.53
C GLY A 231 -4.77 -23.71 -9.10
N ARG A 232 -6.05 -23.43 -9.29
CA ARG A 232 -7.03 -24.34 -9.92
C ARG A 232 -7.96 -23.58 -10.83
N ASP A 233 -8.50 -24.25 -11.83
CA ASP A 233 -9.55 -23.68 -12.68
C ASP A 233 -10.81 -23.43 -11.82
N MET A 234 -11.24 -22.18 -11.77
CA MET A 234 -12.49 -21.77 -11.11
C MET A 234 -13.68 -21.84 -12.07
N SER A 235 -13.72 -22.86 -12.95
CA SER A 235 -14.82 -23.08 -13.90
C SER A 235 -16.16 -23.28 -13.19
N GLU A 236 -16.14 -23.61 -11.89
CA GLU A 236 -17.31 -23.67 -11.03
C GLU A 236 -17.10 -22.78 -9.80
N GLN A 237 -17.32 -21.47 -9.97
CA GLN A 237 -17.12 -20.49 -8.89
C GLN A 237 -18.07 -20.71 -7.70
N TYR A 238 -19.19 -21.38 -7.94
CA TYR A 238 -20.18 -21.82 -6.94
C TYR A 238 -20.86 -23.10 -7.43
N PRO A 239 -20.33 -24.30 -7.18
CA PRO A 239 -21.07 -25.52 -7.43
C PRO A 239 -22.29 -25.51 -6.51
N LYS A 240 -23.44 -25.12 -7.10
CA LYS A 240 -24.73 -25.26 -6.42
C LYS A 240 -25.24 -26.64 -6.75
N ASP A 241 -25.02 -27.58 -5.86
CA ASP A 241 -25.87 -28.76 -5.85
C ASP A 241 -27.32 -28.30 -5.61
N PRO A 242 -28.27 -28.68 -6.47
CA PRO A 242 -29.69 -28.37 -6.25
C PRO A 242 -30.12 -29.04 -4.95
N THR A 243 -30.10 -28.28 -3.86
CA THR A 243 -30.63 -28.71 -2.57
C THR A 243 -32.07 -28.21 -2.43
N GLU A 244 -32.97 -29.08 -1.99
CA GLU A 244 -34.31 -28.67 -1.60
C GLU A 244 -34.23 -27.66 -0.45
N LYS A 245 -34.99 -26.58 -0.57
CA LYS A 245 -35.06 -25.57 0.51
C LYS A 245 -35.68 -26.21 1.73
N GLY A 246 -34.94 -26.26 2.82
CA GLY A 246 -35.45 -26.69 4.11
C GLY A 246 -36.44 -25.71 4.74
N GLU A 247 -36.83 -25.97 5.99
CA GLU A 247 -37.67 -25.07 6.78
C GLU A 247 -36.97 -23.72 7.03
N ILE A 248 -37.79 -22.67 7.25
CA ILE A 248 -37.28 -21.34 7.54
C ILE A 248 -36.49 -21.36 8.86
N ALA A 249 -35.16 -21.26 8.79
CA ALA A 249 -34.29 -21.25 9.94
C ALA A 249 -34.27 -19.90 10.68
N LEU A 250 -34.50 -18.80 9.97
CA LEU A 250 -34.58 -17.45 10.52
C LEU A 250 -35.55 -16.60 9.75
N LYS A 251 -36.53 -16.01 10.45
CA LYS A 251 -37.48 -15.04 9.91
C LYS A 251 -37.29 -13.72 10.66
N VAL A 252 -37.02 -12.65 9.95
CA VAL A 252 -36.94 -11.31 10.49
C VAL A 252 -38.12 -10.49 9.98
N GLU A 253 -38.93 -9.98 10.89
CA GLU A 253 -40.11 -9.16 10.56
C GLU A 253 -40.03 -7.85 11.33
N ASN A 254 -40.33 -6.75 10.65
CA ASN A 254 -40.44 -5.41 11.24
C ASN A 254 -39.20 -4.95 12.05
N LEU A 255 -37.99 -5.33 11.59
CA LEU A 255 -36.74 -4.86 12.22
C LEU A 255 -36.60 -3.37 12.00
N THR A 256 -36.65 -2.62 13.09
CA THR A 256 -36.40 -1.17 13.08
C THR A 256 -35.18 -0.85 13.91
N TYR A 257 -34.28 -0.10 13.35
CA TYR A 257 -33.13 0.46 14.07
C TYR A 257 -33.28 1.96 14.19
N THR A 258 -33.35 2.45 15.42
CA THR A 258 -33.30 3.89 15.73
C THR A 258 -31.90 4.22 16.23
N PRO A 259 -31.11 5.00 15.47
CA PRO A 259 -29.78 5.39 15.93
C PRO A 259 -29.87 6.26 17.19
N PRO A 260 -28.85 6.18 18.10
CA PRO A 260 -28.80 7.05 19.28
C PRO A 260 -28.83 8.53 18.89
N GLU A 261 -29.42 9.37 19.76
CA GLU A 261 -29.44 10.83 19.55
C GLU A 261 -28.01 11.36 19.35
N GLY A 262 -27.83 12.15 18.27
CA GLY A 262 -26.51 12.70 17.88
C GLY A 262 -25.69 11.83 16.91
N SER A 263 -26.20 10.67 16.47
CA SER A 263 -25.54 9.91 15.42
C SER A 263 -25.92 10.42 14.03
N PHE A 264 -24.93 10.60 13.14
CA PHE A 264 -25.14 10.99 11.73
C PHE A 264 -25.67 9.84 10.84
N ARG A 265 -25.99 8.67 11.38
CA ARG A 265 -26.51 7.53 10.61
C ARG A 265 -28.03 7.65 10.43
N ARG A 266 -28.48 7.49 9.19
CA ARG A 266 -29.92 7.42 8.89
C ARG A 266 -30.53 6.13 9.48
N SER A 267 -31.77 6.20 9.95
CA SER A 267 -32.57 5.02 10.32
C SER A 267 -32.78 4.12 9.12
N LEU A 268 -32.66 2.84 9.30
CA LEU A 268 -33.03 1.80 8.34
C LEU A 268 -34.54 1.54 8.39
#